data_f6b3ac58eddbf38beb0c692960c3a6db
#
_entry.id   f6b3ac58eddbf38beb0c692960c3a6db
#
_cell.length_a   1.000
_cell.length_b   1.000
_cell.length_c   1.000
_cell.angle_alpha   90.00
_cell.angle_beta   90.00
_cell.angle_gamma   90.00
#
_symmetry.space_group_name_H-M   'P 1'
#
loop_
_entity.id
_entity.type
_entity.pdbx_description
1 polymer ?
#
loop_
_entity_poly.entity_id
_entity_poly.type
_entity_poly.pdbx_seq_one_letter_code
_entity_poly.pdbx_strand_id
1 'polypeptide(L)'
;MNKPLVVLGIAGSLRKESYNRALLRAAQELAPEGATIETFDELDQIPLFNQDHEQNPAPKVTELKQRIRNADAILIVTPEYNYSVPGVLKNTIDAASRPYGDSAWTGKPVAIMGASVGTLGAARAQYHLRQMFVFLNMYPVNQPEVMVANAMKSFDQNGKLTDENTKKLVRQLLQELVNWTRKLQSA
;
A
#
# COMPACT_ATOMS: atom_id res chain seq x y z
N MET A 1 -19.11 18.59 -9.31
CA MET A 1 -18.05 18.16 -8.35
C MET A 1 -17.63 16.74 -8.78
N ASN A 2 -16.34 16.49 -8.97
CA ASN A 2 -15.85 15.16 -9.30
C ASN A 2 -16.10 14.22 -8.11
N LYS A 3 -16.49 12.96 -8.39
CA LYS A 3 -16.64 11.92 -7.36
C LYS A 3 -15.33 11.79 -6.58
N PRO A 4 -15.36 11.67 -5.25
CA PRO A 4 -14.16 11.40 -4.47
C PRO A 4 -13.48 10.10 -4.95
N LEU A 5 -12.14 10.13 -5.06
CA LEU A 5 -11.35 8.95 -5.39
C LEU A 5 -11.28 8.00 -4.18
N VAL A 6 -11.40 6.72 -4.43
CA VAL A 6 -11.24 5.67 -3.41
C VAL A 6 -9.84 5.09 -3.55
N VAL A 7 -9.03 5.24 -2.50
CA VAL A 7 -7.69 4.64 -2.40
C VAL A 7 -7.77 3.43 -1.48
N LEU A 8 -7.33 2.26 -1.93
CA LEU A 8 -7.22 1.08 -1.07
C LEU A 8 -5.85 1.06 -0.40
N GLY A 9 -5.83 1.23 0.92
CA GLY A 9 -4.64 1.17 1.76
C GLY A 9 -4.37 -0.26 2.26
N ILE A 10 -3.14 -0.73 2.11
CA ILE A 10 -2.70 -2.06 2.52
C ILE A 10 -1.43 -1.93 3.35
N ALA A 11 -1.50 -2.32 4.64
CA ALA A 11 -0.34 -2.35 5.51
C ALA A 11 0.29 -3.75 5.56
N GLY A 12 1.54 -3.87 5.13
CA GLY A 12 2.27 -5.16 5.04
C GLY A 12 2.73 -5.75 6.38
N SER A 13 2.02 -5.48 7.48
CA SER A 13 2.39 -5.97 8.82
C SER A 13 1.17 -6.46 9.59
N LEU A 14 1.26 -7.67 10.14
CA LEU A 14 0.23 -8.27 10.99
C LEU A 14 0.34 -7.83 12.46
N ARG A 15 1.46 -7.22 12.87
CA ARG A 15 1.66 -6.80 14.26
C ARG A 15 0.66 -5.71 14.65
N LYS A 16 -0.05 -5.88 15.79
CA LYS A 16 -1.07 -4.94 16.28
C LYS A 16 -0.53 -3.52 16.42
N GLU A 17 0.64 -3.37 17.04
CA GLU A 17 1.33 -2.08 17.26
C GLU A 17 2.35 -1.77 16.16
N SER A 18 2.01 -2.11 14.91
CA SER A 18 2.88 -1.84 13.77
C SER A 18 2.94 -0.35 13.45
N TYR A 19 4.13 0.23 13.32
CA TYR A 19 4.33 1.58 12.80
C TYR A 19 3.78 1.76 11.39
N ASN A 20 3.76 0.71 10.58
CA ASN A 20 3.20 0.78 9.23
C ASN A 20 1.67 0.80 9.25
N ARG A 21 1.02 0.10 10.17
CA ARG A 21 -0.43 0.25 10.40
C ARG A 21 -0.75 1.65 10.97
N ALA A 22 0.09 2.16 11.86
CA ALA A 22 -0.03 3.52 12.38
C ALA A 22 0.17 4.58 11.29
N LEU A 23 1.13 4.38 10.39
CA LEU A 23 1.38 5.25 9.25
C LEU A 23 0.20 5.24 8.26
N LEU A 24 -0.43 4.08 8.05
CA LEU A 24 -1.64 3.98 7.22
C LEU A 24 -2.82 4.74 7.85
N ARG A 25 -3.03 4.63 9.18
CA ARG A 25 -4.05 5.45 9.88
C ARG A 25 -3.76 6.95 9.74
N ALA A 26 -2.49 7.35 9.89
CA ALA A 26 -2.10 8.73 9.67
C ALA A 26 -2.40 9.20 8.23
N ALA A 27 -2.20 8.35 7.23
CA ALA A 27 -2.57 8.66 5.86
C ALA A 27 -4.09 8.89 5.69
N GLN A 28 -4.93 8.12 6.39
CA GLN A 28 -6.40 8.35 6.38
C GLN A 28 -6.76 9.74 6.93
N GLU A 29 -6.12 10.15 8.03
CA GLU A 29 -6.32 11.48 8.64
C GLU A 29 -5.77 12.62 7.76
N LEU A 30 -4.75 12.34 6.96
CA LEU A 30 -4.05 13.31 6.11
C LEU A 30 -4.51 13.26 4.64
N ALA A 31 -5.56 12.50 4.34
CA ALA A 31 -6.07 12.37 2.97
C ALA A 31 -6.47 13.76 2.41
N PRO A 32 -6.08 14.07 1.18
CA PRO A 32 -6.45 15.34 0.56
C PRO A 32 -7.95 15.38 0.26
N GLU A 33 -8.48 16.59 0.12
CA GLU A 33 -9.86 16.79 -0.30
C GLU A 33 -10.15 16.07 -1.64
N GLY A 34 -11.28 15.38 -1.70
CA GLY A 34 -11.68 14.61 -2.88
C GLY A 34 -11.03 13.23 -2.99
N ALA A 35 -10.43 12.72 -1.90
CA ALA A 35 -9.98 11.32 -1.79
C ALA A 35 -10.34 10.73 -0.43
N THR A 36 -10.65 9.44 -0.41
CA THR A 36 -10.86 8.65 0.81
C THR A 36 -9.93 7.43 0.79
N ILE A 37 -9.42 7.04 1.96
CA ILE A 37 -8.56 5.86 2.08
C ILE A 37 -9.33 4.79 2.86
N GLU A 38 -9.71 3.72 2.17
CA GLU A 38 -10.23 2.50 2.77
C GLU A 38 -9.08 1.54 3.05
N THR A 39 -9.20 0.68 4.07
CA THR A 39 -8.15 -0.30 4.40
C THR A 39 -8.58 -1.72 4.10
N PHE A 40 -7.61 -2.56 3.74
CA PHE A 40 -7.73 -4.00 3.75
C PHE A 40 -6.78 -4.55 4.83
N ASP A 41 -7.34 -4.95 5.95
CA ASP A 41 -6.59 -5.30 7.17
C ASP A 41 -6.41 -6.81 7.39
N GLU A 42 -7.10 -7.65 6.61
CA GLU A 42 -7.18 -9.11 6.81
C GLU A 42 -6.15 -9.88 5.95
N LEU A 43 -4.90 -9.40 5.87
CA LEU A 43 -3.85 -10.08 5.11
C LEU A 43 -3.55 -11.50 5.63
N ASP A 44 -3.76 -11.73 6.91
CA ASP A 44 -3.59 -13.05 7.56
C ASP A 44 -4.65 -14.07 7.15
N GLN A 45 -5.78 -13.61 6.57
CA GLN A 45 -6.83 -14.48 6.06
C GLN A 45 -6.62 -14.88 4.58
N ILE A 46 -5.60 -14.32 3.92
CA ILE A 46 -5.23 -14.72 2.56
C ILE A 46 -4.39 -16.01 2.66
N PRO A 47 -4.87 -17.16 2.17
CA PRO A 47 -4.09 -18.39 2.22
C PRO A 47 -2.79 -18.25 1.43
N LEU A 48 -1.80 -19.06 1.75
CA LEU A 48 -0.57 -19.09 0.97
C LEU A 48 -0.90 -19.40 -0.49
N PHE A 49 -0.35 -18.60 -1.38
CA PHE A 49 -0.56 -18.75 -2.80
C PHE A 49 -0.12 -20.14 -3.27
N ASN A 50 -1.03 -20.84 -3.96
CA ASN A 50 -0.78 -22.09 -4.64
C ASN A 50 -1.47 -22.02 -6.00
N GLN A 51 -0.71 -22.26 -7.05
CA GLN A 51 -1.18 -22.20 -8.43
C GLN A 51 -2.32 -23.18 -8.72
N ASP A 52 -2.37 -24.32 -8.05
CA ASP A 52 -3.44 -25.30 -8.21
C ASP A 52 -4.85 -24.75 -7.84
N HIS A 53 -4.87 -23.67 -7.07
CA HIS A 53 -6.12 -23.02 -6.60
C HIS A 53 -6.52 -21.80 -7.45
N GLU A 54 -5.79 -21.44 -8.50
CA GLU A 54 -6.04 -20.23 -9.29
C GLU A 54 -7.45 -20.17 -9.90
N GLN A 55 -7.98 -21.33 -10.34
CA GLN A 55 -9.31 -21.41 -10.97
C GLN A 55 -10.46 -21.41 -9.95
N ASN A 56 -10.18 -21.70 -8.69
CA ASN A 56 -11.14 -21.68 -7.60
C ASN A 56 -10.52 -21.03 -6.36
N PRO A 57 -10.27 -19.72 -6.40
CA PRO A 57 -9.60 -19.02 -5.31
C PRO A 57 -10.46 -18.97 -4.04
N ALA A 58 -9.79 -18.94 -2.88
CA ALA A 58 -10.47 -18.78 -1.61
C ALA A 58 -11.32 -17.49 -1.59
N PRO A 59 -12.46 -17.47 -0.89
CA PRO A 59 -13.36 -16.30 -0.84
C PRO A 59 -12.65 -15.00 -0.47
N LYS A 60 -11.68 -15.04 0.46
CA LYS A 60 -10.92 -13.85 0.87
C LYS A 60 -10.00 -13.32 -0.25
N VAL A 61 -9.48 -14.17 -1.12
CA VAL A 61 -8.73 -13.75 -2.32
C VAL A 61 -9.66 -13.05 -3.32
N THR A 62 -10.87 -13.61 -3.52
CA THR A 62 -11.88 -13.01 -4.40
C THR A 62 -12.31 -11.64 -3.87
N GLU A 63 -12.55 -11.50 -2.57
CA GLU A 63 -12.85 -10.23 -1.91
C GLU A 63 -11.71 -9.21 -2.11
N LEU A 64 -10.45 -9.60 -1.85
CA LEU A 64 -9.29 -8.75 -2.08
C LEU A 64 -9.22 -8.24 -3.52
N LYS A 65 -9.35 -9.15 -4.50
CA LYS A 65 -9.35 -8.77 -5.92
C LYS A 65 -10.47 -7.77 -6.24
N GLN A 66 -11.65 -7.97 -5.68
CA GLN A 66 -12.78 -7.05 -5.88
C GLN A 66 -12.50 -5.68 -5.26
N ARG A 67 -11.95 -5.64 -4.03
CA ARG A 67 -11.57 -4.39 -3.35
C ARG A 67 -10.51 -3.61 -4.16
N ILE A 68 -9.49 -4.33 -4.70
CA ILE A 68 -8.47 -3.73 -5.56
C ILE A 68 -9.11 -3.16 -6.85
N ARG A 69 -10.00 -3.91 -7.50
CA ARG A 69 -10.67 -3.47 -8.73
C ARG A 69 -11.54 -2.24 -8.52
N ASN A 70 -12.28 -2.19 -7.42
CA ASN A 70 -13.17 -1.09 -7.08
C ASN A 70 -12.43 0.18 -6.67
N ALA A 71 -11.19 0.08 -6.21
CA ALA A 71 -10.38 1.23 -5.84
C ALA A 71 -9.84 1.95 -7.08
N ASP A 72 -9.80 3.29 -7.04
CA ASP A 72 -9.19 4.13 -8.07
C ASP A 72 -7.66 4.09 -8.01
N ALA A 73 -7.09 3.91 -6.82
CA ALA A 73 -5.65 3.84 -6.59
C ALA A 73 -5.32 2.94 -5.38
N ILE A 74 -4.03 2.60 -5.24
CA ILE A 74 -3.51 1.76 -4.17
C ILE A 74 -2.48 2.52 -3.35
N LEU A 75 -2.51 2.37 -2.02
CA LEU A 75 -1.48 2.83 -1.11
C LEU A 75 -0.90 1.62 -0.37
N ILE A 76 0.36 1.29 -0.61
CA ILE A 76 1.06 0.22 0.09
C ILE A 76 1.95 0.82 1.19
N VAL A 77 1.77 0.34 2.43
CA VAL A 77 2.57 0.76 3.58
C VAL A 77 3.34 -0.43 4.11
N THR A 78 4.65 -0.48 3.88
CA THR A 78 5.44 -1.69 4.10
C THR A 78 6.53 -1.52 5.17
N PRO A 79 6.68 -2.46 6.12
CA PRO A 79 7.93 -2.64 6.81
C PRO A 79 8.96 -3.30 5.89
N GLU A 80 10.19 -3.42 6.38
CA GLU A 80 11.25 -4.18 5.73
C GLU A 80 11.66 -5.35 6.63
N TYR A 81 11.53 -6.57 6.13
CA TYR A 81 11.95 -7.79 6.82
C TYR A 81 13.04 -8.48 6.00
N ASN A 82 14.20 -8.71 6.62
CA ASN A 82 15.32 -9.38 5.96
C ASN A 82 15.66 -8.75 4.59
N TYR A 83 15.79 -7.41 4.57
CA TYR A 83 16.11 -6.62 3.37
C TYR A 83 15.03 -6.61 2.27
N SER A 84 13.83 -7.15 2.52
CA SER A 84 12.80 -7.28 1.49
C SER A 84 11.39 -6.97 2.04
N VAL A 85 10.38 -7.19 1.21
CA VAL A 85 8.98 -7.09 1.59
C VAL A 85 8.60 -8.22 2.55
N PRO A 86 7.67 -7.98 3.48
CA PRO A 86 7.15 -9.02 4.35
C PRO A 86 6.48 -10.15 3.56
N GLY A 87 6.64 -11.39 4.03
CA GLY A 87 6.03 -12.56 3.38
C GLY A 87 4.53 -12.43 3.19
N VAL A 88 3.80 -11.90 4.18
CA VAL A 88 2.36 -11.70 4.10
C VAL A 88 1.97 -10.71 2.98
N LEU A 89 2.73 -9.64 2.79
CA LEU A 89 2.49 -8.68 1.72
C LEU A 89 2.80 -9.29 0.34
N LYS A 90 3.93 -10.01 0.24
CA LYS A 90 4.29 -10.71 -1.00
C LYS A 90 3.21 -11.73 -1.38
N ASN A 91 2.74 -12.53 -0.43
CA ASN A 91 1.65 -13.49 -0.64
C ASN A 91 0.35 -12.81 -1.12
N THR A 92 -0.02 -11.69 -0.50
CA THR A 92 -1.20 -10.88 -0.89
C THR A 92 -1.08 -10.38 -2.33
N ILE A 93 0.12 -9.93 -2.72
CA ILE A 93 0.38 -9.47 -4.09
C ILE A 93 0.26 -10.64 -5.07
N ASP A 94 0.87 -11.77 -4.77
CA ASP A 94 0.84 -12.95 -5.65
C ASP A 94 -0.58 -13.49 -5.81
N ALA A 95 -1.32 -13.65 -4.74
CA ALA A 95 -2.69 -14.16 -4.77
C ALA A 95 -3.63 -13.28 -5.63
N ALA A 96 -3.53 -11.95 -5.53
CA ALA A 96 -4.37 -11.05 -6.31
C ALA A 96 -3.89 -10.83 -7.75
N SER A 97 -2.67 -11.28 -8.10
CA SER A 97 -2.11 -11.20 -9.46
C SER A 97 -2.53 -12.33 -10.39
N ARG A 98 -3.25 -13.33 -9.89
CA ARG A 98 -3.56 -14.57 -10.61
C ARG A 98 -5.06 -14.81 -10.78
N PRO A 99 -5.44 -15.67 -11.78
CA PRO A 99 -4.61 -16.29 -12.83
C PRO A 99 -4.02 -15.27 -13.81
N TYR A 100 -3.12 -15.72 -14.69
CA TYR A 100 -2.59 -14.86 -15.77
C TYR A 100 -3.73 -14.31 -16.63
N GLY A 101 -3.63 -13.01 -16.99
CA GLY A 101 -4.68 -12.30 -17.72
C GLY A 101 -5.79 -11.73 -16.82
N ASP A 102 -5.84 -12.06 -15.53
CA ASP A 102 -6.85 -11.59 -14.57
C ASP A 102 -6.25 -10.95 -13.31
N SER A 103 -5.08 -10.33 -13.43
CA SER A 103 -4.47 -9.60 -12.32
C SER A 103 -5.33 -8.40 -11.90
N ALA A 104 -5.67 -8.32 -10.61
CA ALA A 104 -6.41 -7.18 -10.08
C ALA A 104 -5.56 -5.90 -10.00
N TRP A 105 -4.23 -6.03 -10.05
CA TRP A 105 -3.29 -4.92 -9.95
C TRP A 105 -3.09 -4.14 -11.25
N THR A 106 -3.36 -4.76 -12.40
CA THR A 106 -3.07 -4.18 -13.71
C THR A 106 -3.72 -2.81 -13.89
N GLY A 107 -2.92 -1.82 -14.29
CA GLY A 107 -3.37 -0.44 -14.56
C GLY A 107 -3.59 0.40 -13.31
N LYS A 108 -3.35 -0.12 -12.09
CA LYS A 108 -3.59 0.65 -10.86
C LYS A 108 -2.49 1.66 -10.60
N PRO A 109 -2.85 2.96 -10.40
CA PRO A 109 -1.95 3.93 -9.79
C PRO A 109 -1.60 3.47 -8.38
N VAL A 110 -0.32 3.58 -7.99
CA VAL A 110 0.12 3.12 -6.67
C VAL A 110 1.13 4.07 -6.04
N ALA A 111 0.95 4.34 -4.75
CA ALA A 111 1.94 4.98 -3.90
C ALA A 111 2.48 4.00 -2.87
N ILE A 112 3.74 4.21 -2.46
CA ILE A 112 4.40 3.39 -1.46
C ILE A 112 4.94 4.30 -0.37
N MET A 113 4.82 3.86 0.87
CA MET A 113 5.53 4.44 2.01
C MET A 113 5.91 3.34 3.00
N GLY A 114 6.80 3.64 3.92
CA GLY A 114 7.20 2.65 4.91
C GLY A 114 7.84 3.27 6.14
N ALA A 115 7.78 2.53 7.25
CA ALA A 115 8.38 2.90 8.51
C ALA A 115 9.19 1.73 9.08
N SER A 116 10.37 2.05 9.62
CA SER A 116 11.24 1.10 10.27
C SER A 116 11.92 1.72 11.49
N VAL A 117 12.19 0.92 12.51
CA VAL A 117 13.03 1.35 13.65
C VAL A 117 14.49 1.57 13.26
N GLY A 118 14.91 0.99 12.14
CA GLY A 118 16.24 1.20 11.57
C GLY A 118 16.37 2.54 10.80
N THR A 119 17.57 2.81 10.31
CA THR A 119 17.93 4.08 9.68
C THR A 119 17.50 4.22 8.22
N LEU A 120 17.04 3.15 7.56
CA LEU A 120 16.69 3.16 6.13
C LEU A 120 15.20 3.29 5.84
N GLY A 121 14.32 3.32 6.87
CA GLY A 121 12.89 3.59 6.66
C GLY A 121 12.17 2.64 5.70
N ALA A 122 12.58 1.36 5.64
CA ALA A 122 12.07 0.35 4.70
C ALA A 122 12.41 0.62 3.21
N ALA A 123 13.51 1.30 2.92
CA ALA A 123 13.90 1.67 1.56
C ALA A 123 14.02 0.48 0.60
N ARG A 124 14.69 -0.60 1.03
CA ARG A 124 14.93 -1.78 0.18
C ARG A 124 13.61 -2.50 -0.16
N ALA A 125 12.73 -2.64 0.82
CA ALA A 125 11.40 -3.21 0.58
C ALA A 125 10.60 -2.38 -0.42
N GLN A 126 10.68 -1.04 -0.37
CA GLN A 126 10.02 -0.16 -1.33
C GLN A 126 10.58 -0.33 -2.75
N TYR A 127 11.91 -0.46 -2.91
CA TYR A 127 12.50 -0.72 -4.22
C TYR A 127 12.17 -2.13 -4.76
N HIS A 128 12.06 -3.14 -3.91
CA HIS A 128 11.58 -4.46 -4.32
C HIS A 128 10.11 -4.40 -4.79
N LEU A 129 9.25 -3.62 -4.14
CA LEU A 129 7.88 -3.39 -4.62
C LEU A 129 7.87 -2.73 -6.01
N ARG A 130 8.71 -1.72 -6.24
CA ARG A 130 8.82 -1.06 -7.55
C ARG A 130 9.19 -2.03 -8.66
N GLN A 131 10.07 -3.00 -8.40
CA GLN A 131 10.40 -4.07 -9.36
C GLN A 131 9.18 -4.95 -9.66
N MET A 132 8.38 -5.32 -8.64
CA MET A 132 7.15 -6.10 -8.83
C MET A 132 6.12 -5.34 -9.67
N PHE A 133 6.01 -4.02 -9.51
CA PHE A 133 5.05 -3.19 -10.24
C PHE A 133 5.29 -3.20 -11.75
N VAL A 134 6.52 -3.40 -12.20
CA VAL A 134 6.84 -3.56 -13.63
C VAL A 134 6.09 -4.76 -14.20
N PHE A 135 6.18 -5.92 -13.56
CA PHE A 135 5.49 -7.13 -13.99
C PHE A 135 3.97 -7.03 -13.83
N LEU A 136 3.50 -6.41 -12.74
CA LEU A 136 2.08 -6.25 -12.44
C LEU A 136 1.40 -5.17 -13.29
N ASN A 137 2.17 -4.44 -14.11
CA ASN A 137 1.71 -3.31 -14.91
C ASN A 137 0.98 -2.25 -14.06
N MET A 138 1.53 -1.94 -12.87
CA MET A 138 1.05 -0.86 -12.01
C MET A 138 1.80 0.44 -12.33
N TYR A 139 1.19 1.58 -12.01
CA TYR A 139 1.72 2.91 -12.30
C TYR A 139 2.16 3.64 -11.01
N PRO A 140 3.42 3.48 -10.56
CA PRO A 140 3.88 4.04 -9.30
C PRO A 140 4.05 5.56 -9.35
N VAL A 141 3.69 6.22 -8.25
CA VAL A 141 4.15 7.57 -7.94
C VAL A 141 5.64 7.48 -7.58
N ASN A 142 6.48 8.29 -8.25
CA ASN A 142 7.92 8.24 -8.04
C ASN A 142 8.38 9.14 -6.89
N GLN A 143 7.76 10.28 -6.69
CA GLN A 143 8.13 11.28 -5.68
C GLN A 143 6.87 11.89 -5.02
N PRO A 144 6.97 12.26 -3.72
CA PRO A 144 8.13 12.03 -2.84
C PRO A 144 8.25 10.56 -2.40
N GLU A 145 9.45 10.12 -2.05
CA GLU A 145 9.64 8.86 -1.32
C GLU A 145 9.40 9.11 0.18
N VAL A 146 8.58 8.27 0.80
CA VAL A 146 8.27 8.37 2.24
C VAL A 146 8.89 7.18 2.97
N MET A 147 10.09 7.40 3.51
CA MET A 147 10.90 6.41 4.22
C MET A 147 11.10 6.86 5.67
N VAL A 148 10.22 6.43 6.58
CA VAL A 148 10.23 6.85 7.99
C VAL A 148 11.27 6.03 8.74
N ALA A 149 12.48 6.58 8.84
CA ALA A 149 13.56 6.01 9.65
C ALA A 149 13.33 6.30 11.14
N ASN A 150 13.93 5.47 12.02
CA ASN A 150 13.86 5.63 13.48
C ASN A 150 12.40 5.84 13.95
N ALA A 151 11.47 5.04 13.47
CA ALA A 151 10.03 5.24 13.62
C ALA A 151 9.58 5.48 15.07
N MET A 152 10.28 4.94 16.07
CA MET A 152 10.00 5.21 17.50
C MET A 152 9.99 6.71 17.86
N LYS A 153 10.69 7.56 17.10
CA LYS A 153 10.74 9.01 17.32
C LYS A 153 9.62 9.77 16.61
N SER A 154 9.00 9.15 15.61
CA SER A 154 7.99 9.78 14.76
C SER A 154 6.56 9.54 15.25
N PHE A 155 6.36 8.57 16.16
CA PHE A 155 5.05 8.21 16.71
C PHE A 155 5.07 8.30 18.24
N ASP A 156 3.93 8.70 18.81
CA ASP A 156 3.72 8.66 20.26
C ASP A 156 3.40 7.23 20.76
N GLN A 157 3.24 7.09 22.07
CA GLN A 157 2.92 5.81 22.74
C GLN A 157 1.57 5.21 22.33
N ASN A 158 0.67 6.02 21.75
CA ASN A 158 -0.63 5.58 21.24
C ASN A 158 -0.57 5.24 19.75
N GLY A 159 0.61 5.31 19.13
CA GLY A 159 0.81 5.07 17.70
C GLY A 159 0.30 6.20 16.80
N LYS A 160 0.13 7.42 17.32
CA LYS A 160 -0.20 8.58 16.51
C LYS A 160 1.08 9.18 15.93
N LEU A 161 1.06 9.47 14.63
CA LEU A 161 2.17 10.17 13.97
C LEU A 161 2.28 11.60 14.50
N THR A 162 3.43 11.97 15.07
CA THR A 162 3.68 13.27 15.67
C THR A 162 4.70 14.11 14.90
N ASP A 163 5.57 13.47 14.11
CA ASP A 163 6.59 14.17 13.33
C ASP A 163 5.98 14.95 12.15
N GLU A 164 6.09 16.28 12.20
CA GLU A 164 5.48 17.17 11.20
C GLU A 164 6.15 17.05 9.82
N ASN A 165 7.45 16.72 9.76
CA ASN A 165 8.12 16.51 8.49
C ASN A 165 7.57 15.27 7.78
N THR A 166 7.39 14.18 8.52
CA THR A 166 6.75 12.97 7.99
C THR A 166 5.31 13.24 7.56
N LYS A 167 4.51 13.97 8.36
CA LYS A 167 3.14 14.35 7.96
C LYS A 167 3.11 15.15 6.66
N LYS A 168 4.05 16.09 6.51
CA LYS A 168 4.18 16.88 5.27
C LYS A 168 4.47 15.98 4.06
N LEU A 169 5.42 15.06 4.18
CA LEU A 169 5.76 14.11 3.11
C LEU A 169 4.60 13.18 2.77
N VAL A 170 3.86 12.69 3.78
CA VAL A 170 2.66 11.86 3.56
C VAL A 170 1.60 12.65 2.81
N ARG A 171 1.29 13.89 3.20
CA ARG A 171 0.33 14.74 2.46
C ARG A 171 0.76 14.94 1.00
N GLN A 172 2.04 15.21 0.76
CA GLN A 172 2.56 15.39 -0.59
C GLN A 172 2.42 14.11 -1.42
N LEU A 173 2.78 12.94 -0.87
CA LEU A 173 2.64 11.66 -1.53
C LEU A 173 1.18 11.37 -1.91
N LEU A 174 0.26 11.61 -0.98
CA LEU A 174 -1.18 11.39 -1.21
C LEU A 174 -1.74 12.34 -2.27
N GLN A 175 -1.31 13.62 -2.26
CA GLN A 175 -1.69 14.58 -3.29
C GLN A 175 -1.17 14.17 -4.67
N GLU A 176 0.08 13.70 -4.76
CA GLU A 176 0.64 13.20 -6.02
C GLU A 176 -0.06 11.92 -6.49
N LEU A 177 -0.48 11.02 -5.58
CA LEU A 177 -1.28 9.86 -5.95
C LEU A 177 -2.62 10.27 -6.55
N VAL A 178 -3.30 11.26 -5.98
CA VAL A 178 -4.56 11.81 -6.51
C VAL A 178 -4.35 12.43 -7.88
N ASN A 179 -3.33 13.27 -8.04
CA ASN A 179 -2.99 13.93 -9.29
C ASN A 179 -2.69 12.90 -10.39
N TRP A 180 -1.88 11.89 -10.07
CA TRP A 180 -1.49 10.84 -10.97
C TRP A 180 -2.69 9.97 -11.40
N THR A 181 -3.54 9.61 -10.43
CA THR A 181 -4.78 8.85 -10.70
C THR A 181 -5.69 9.59 -11.68
N ARG A 182 -5.95 10.87 -11.43
CA ARG A 182 -6.77 11.70 -12.32
C ARG A 182 -6.18 11.81 -13.71
N LYS A 183 -4.86 11.99 -13.82
CA LYS A 183 -4.16 12.05 -15.11
C LYS A 183 -4.33 10.74 -15.90
N LEU A 184 -4.21 9.58 -15.26
CA LEU A 184 -4.39 8.29 -15.92
C LEU A 184 -5.86 8.01 -16.31
N GLN A 185 -6.83 8.53 -15.55
CA GLN A 185 -8.25 8.39 -15.88
C GLN A 185 -8.68 9.32 -17.03
N SER A 186 -7.89 10.36 -17.35
CA SER A 186 -8.18 11.30 -18.43
C SER A 186 -7.43 10.99 -19.73
N ALA A 187 -6.56 10.00 -19.75
CA ALA A 187 -5.76 9.55 -20.90
C ALA A 187 -6.47 8.45 -21.68
#